data_ebe4685d0c9f8aba52869ed89a836a75
#
_entry.id   ebe4685d0c9f8aba52869ed89a836a75
#
_cell.length_a   1.000
_cell.length_b   1.000
_cell.length_c   1.000
_cell.angle_alpha   90.00
_cell.angle_beta   90.00
_cell.angle_gamma   90.00
#
_symmetry.space_group_name_H-M   'P 1'
#
loop_
_entity.id
_entity.type
_entity.pdbx_description
1 polymer ?
#
loop_
_entity_poly.entity_id
_entity_poly.type
_entity_poly.pdbx_seq_one_letter_code
_entity_poly.pdbx_strand_id
1 'polypeptide(L)'
;MKNILILLWKPLSKHKIEILEIESLKKFYKVNFCEITKIIFPKYKKTTSRLNFKVTKIQNFKALIHFFNKNSFDLILNHTGIQKNTEVYKLLLRQETPILTSYENFISKNLFYPYKFLSLFKNFIFSVIFFFLKKKKLNEYSYLMSDKIENIKNVIGTNIIYGQNYAINEISKIKNKKKIIKNKVVFLDQNWGDNTDYDLYYDRKSINRFKKIFYKELILFLKKFEKEFNAKITVSLHPFSKKKNWIKYKDFNISINKTTSEIASSNLTIGLWSNSLSYAILLKKNILIINSKSFLNMTDEYNYANYVTRYINSSMPLSISESNSLHKDTISKFIIKPNNKYTTYKNFFLQAKNSKSIGLCSAIRNILSKNKTL
;
A
#
# COMPACT_ATOMS: atom_id res chain seq x y z
N MET A 1 -25.14 -20.52 -2.67
CA MET A 1 -24.06 -19.57 -3.00
C MET A 1 -23.06 -19.59 -1.84
N LYS A 2 -21.77 -19.86 -2.11
CA LYS A 2 -20.76 -19.95 -1.05
C LYS A 2 -20.59 -18.63 -0.34
N ASN A 3 -20.29 -18.71 0.98
CA ASN A 3 -20.26 -17.61 1.92
C ASN A 3 -18.83 -17.21 2.25
N ILE A 4 -18.37 -16.00 1.86
CA ILE A 4 -17.03 -15.51 2.07
C ILE A 4 -17.03 -14.41 3.13
N LEU A 5 -16.12 -14.49 4.10
CA LEU A 5 -15.84 -13.42 5.04
C LEU A 5 -14.60 -12.64 4.60
N ILE A 6 -14.70 -11.32 4.52
CA ILE A 6 -13.56 -10.42 4.37
C ILE A 6 -13.28 -9.75 5.72
N LEU A 7 -12.15 -10.11 6.32
CA LEU A 7 -11.71 -9.57 7.60
C LEU A 7 -10.82 -8.34 7.38
N LEU A 8 -11.24 -7.18 7.88
CA LEU A 8 -10.61 -5.88 7.64
C LEU A 8 -10.00 -5.31 8.93
N TRP A 9 -8.77 -4.83 8.86
CA TRP A 9 -8.11 -4.11 9.96
C TRP A 9 -8.30 -2.60 9.92
N LYS A 10 -8.85 -2.08 8.83
CA LYS A 10 -9.24 -0.67 8.63
C LYS A 10 -10.61 -0.62 7.98
N PRO A 11 -11.34 0.50 8.13
CA PRO A 11 -12.61 0.70 7.45
C PRO A 11 -12.52 0.44 5.94
N LEU A 12 -13.59 -0.11 5.39
CA LEU A 12 -13.72 -0.32 3.95
C LEU A 12 -13.68 1.01 3.22
N SER A 13 -12.91 1.10 2.14
CA SER A 13 -12.78 2.28 1.30
C SER A 13 -13.04 1.92 -0.17
N LYS A 14 -13.31 2.91 -1.02
CA LYS A 14 -13.47 2.70 -2.47
C LYS A 14 -12.26 1.98 -3.06
N HIS A 15 -11.05 2.40 -2.70
CA HIS A 15 -9.81 1.76 -3.13
C HIS A 15 -9.72 0.28 -2.70
N LYS A 16 -10.15 -0.05 -1.48
CA LYS A 16 -10.20 -1.46 -1.03
C LYS A 16 -11.22 -2.28 -1.79
N ILE A 17 -12.36 -1.71 -2.17
CA ILE A 17 -13.36 -2.38 -3.01
C ILE A 17 -12.74 -2.79 -4.34
N GLU A 18 -11.94 -1.90 -4.94
CA GLU A 18 -11.26 -2.15 -6.21
C GLU A 18 -10.15 -3.21 -6.08
N ILE A 19 -9.26 -3.05 -5.10
CA ILE A 19 -8.13 -3.99 -4.87
C ILE A 19 -8.62 -5.39 -4.51
N LEU A 20 -9.66 -5.49 -3.68
CA LEU A 20 -10.22 -6.77 -3.27
C LEU A 20 -11.24 -7.33 -4.28
N GLU A 21 -11.35 -6.72 -5.45
CA GLU A 21 -12.24 -7.16 -6.53
C GLU A 21 -13.68 -7.44 -6.04
N ILE A 22 -14.17 -6.65 -5.05
CA ILE A 22 -15.41 -6.93 -4.31
C ILE A 22 -16.61 -7.06 -5.23
N GLU A 23 -16.73 -6.19 -6.23
CA GLU A 23 -17.86 -6.23 -7.17
C GLU A 23 -17.82 -7.50 -8.04
N SER A 24 -16.62 -8.00 -8.36
CA SER A 24 -16.46 -9.27 -9.07
C SER A 24 -16.79 -10.46 -8.16
N LEU A 25 -16.36 -10.42 -6.90
CA LEU A 25 -16.65 -11.48 -5.92
C LEU A 25 -18.15 -11.62 -5.65
N LYS A 26 -18.89 -10.52 -5.52
CA LYS A 26 -20.34 -10.51 -5.27
C LYS A 26 -21.15 -11.16 -6.37
N LYS A 27 -20.63 -11.23 -7.60
CA LYS A 27 -21.32 -11.92 -8.70
C LYS A 27 -21.43 -13.44 -8.47
N PHE A 28 -20.50 -14.01 -7.70
CA PHE A 28 -20.37 -15.45 -7.52
C PHE A 28 -20.56 -15.93 -6.08
N TYR A 29 -20.41 -15.02 -5.11
CA TYR A 29 -20.35 -15.34 -3.69
C TYR A 29 -21.20 -14.40 -2.84
N LYS A 30 -21.70 -14.91 -1.70
CA LYS A 30 -22.22 -14.07 -0.62
C LYS A 30 -21.02 -13.49 0.15
N VAL A 31 -20.80 -12.18 0.04
CA VAL A 31 -19.64 -11.51 0.65
C VAL A 31 -20.05 -10.77 1.91
N ASN A 32 -19.44 -11.13 3.02
CA ASN A 32 -19.64 -10.50 4.33
C ASN A 32 -18.36 -9.75 4.74
N PHE A 33 -18.54 -8.64 5.45
CA PHE A 33 -17.44 -7.81 5.92
C PHE A 33 -17.41 -7.77 7.43
N CYS A 34 -16.22 -8.01 8.00
CA CYS A 34 -15.97 -7.86 9.43
C CYS A 34 -14.79 -6.91 9.65
N GLU A 35 -15.03 -5.79 10.32
CA GLU A 35 -14.00 -4.81 10.66
C GLU A 35 -13.56 -4.97 12.10
N ILE A 36 -12.27 -5.21 12.31
CA ILE A 36 -11.64 -5.40 13.63
C ILE A 36 -10.66 -4.29 13.99
N THR A 37 -10.85 -3.09 13.43
CA THR A 37 -9.96 -1.93 13.63
C THR A 37 -9.73 -1.65 15.12
N LYS A 38 -10.76 -1.74 15.95
CA LYS A 38 -10.67 -1.46 17.39
C LYS A 38 -9.87 -2.50 18.18
N ILE A 39 -9.83 -3.74 17.71
CA ILE A 39 -9.01 -4.79 18.31
C ILE A 39 -7.53 -4.51 18.05
N ILE A 40 -7.20 -4.14 16.80
CA ILE A 40 -5.81 -3.91 16.37
C ILE A 40 -5.29 -2.54 16.83
N PHE A 41 -6.18 -1.53 16.81
CA PHE A 41 -5.88 -0.14 17.16
C PHE A 41 -6.94 0.42 18.13
N PRO A 42 -6.84 0.13 19.45
CA PRO A 42 -7.84 0.56 20.43
C PRO A 42 -8.08 2.06 20.47
N LYS A 43 -7.03 2.85 20.23
CA LYS A 43 -7.08 4.33 20.21
C LYS A 43 -7.61 4.94 18.90
N TYR A 44 -7.90 4.12 17.88
CA TYR A 44 -8.37 4.62 16.61
C TYR A 44 -9.71 5.36 16.74
N LYS A 45 -9.70 6.65 16.43
CA LYS A 45 -10.91 7.46 16.38
C LYS A 45 -11.55 7.27 15.01
N LYS A 46 -12.80 6.85 15.01
CA LYS A 46 -13.64 6.44 13.91
C LYS A 46 -13.57 7.36 12.69
N THR A 47 -13.35 6.77 11.52
CA THR A 47 -13.79 7.33 10.24
C THR A 47 -15.03 6.57 9.78
N THR A 48 -16.14 7.27 9.55
CA THR A 48 -17.32 6.68 8.92
C THR A 48 -17.05 6.48 7.44
N SER A 49 -17.00 5.24 6.95
CA SER A 49 -17.10 5.01 5.52
C SER A 49 -18.52 5.36 5.07
N ARG A 50 -18.67 6.23 4.07
CA ARG A 50 -19.96 6.55 3.43
C ARG A 50 -20.36 5.50 2.37
N LEU A 51 -19.87 4.29 2.49
CA LEU A 51 -20.11 3.23 1.52
C LEU A 51 -21.37 2.45 1.93
N ASN A 52 -22.23 2.14 0.97
CA ASN A 52 -23.45 1.35 1.17
C ASN A 52 -23.16 -0.15 1.32
N PHE A 53 -22.18 -0.51 2.16
CA PHE A 53 -21.89 -1.89 2.51
C PHE A 53 -22.21 -2.15 3.97
N LYS A 54 -22.95 -3.23 4.23
CA LYS A 54 -23.18 -3.70 5.60
C LYS A 54 -21.88 -4.30 6.12
N VAL A 55 -21.24 -3.64 7.09
CA VAL A 55 -19.99 -4.07 7.72
C VAL A 55 -20.23 -4.35 9.19
N THR A 56 -19.99 -5.57 9.63
CA THR A 56 -20.00 -5.94 11.05
C THR A 56 -18.76 -5.38 11.72
N LYS A 57 -18.92 -4.52 12.74
CA LYS A 57 -17.81 -3.90 13.48
C LYS A 57 -17.64 -4.57 14.82
N ILE A 58 -16.47 -5.15 15.02
CA ILE A 58 -16.10 -5.85 16.24
C ILE A 58 -15.22 -4.95 17.10
N GLN A 59 -15.60 -4.77 18.37
CA GLN A 59 -14.95 -3.80 19.27
C GLN A 59 -13.84 -4.42 20.14
N ASN A 60 -13.92 -5.72 20.42
CA ASN A 60 -12.98 -6.43 21.28
C ASN A 60 -12.83 -7.90 20.86
N PHE A 61 -11.81 -8.56 21.40
CA PHE A 61 -11.46 -9.92 21.03
C PHE A 61 -12.52 -10.96 21.43
N LYS A 62 -13.20 -10.76 22.58
CA LYS A 62 -14.29 -11.65 23.03
C LYS A 62 -15.46 -11.65 22.05
N ALA A 63 -15.83 -10.45 21.56
CA ALA A 63 -16.88 -10.32 20.55
C ALA A 63 -16.46 -10.96 19.21
N LEU A 64 -15.15 -10.97 18.86
CA LEU A 64 -14.65 -11.64 17.66
C LEU A 64 -14.80 -13.16 17.78
N ILE A 65 -14.43 -13.75 18.92
CA ILE A 65 -14.65 -15.18 19.19
C ILE A 65 -16.12 -15.54 19.04
N HIS A 66 -17.00 -14.77 19.69
CA HIS A 66 -18.44 -15.00 19.61
C HIS A 66 -18.98 -14.89 18.18
N PHE A 67 -18.48 -13.93 17.38
CA PHE A 67 -18.82 -13.78 15.98
C PHE A 67 -18.46 -15.02 15.16
N PHE A 68 -17.27 -15.59 15.34
CA PHE A 68 -16.88 -16.82 14.65
C PHE A 68 -17.65 -18.03 15.11
N ASN A 69 -18.01 -18.14 16.41
CA ASN A 69 -18.82 -19.25 16.92
C ASN A 69 -20.26 -19.24 16.39
N LYS A 70 -20.78 -18.06 16.01
CA LYS A 70 -22.16 -17.91 15.50
C LYS A 70 -22.27 -17.98 13.98
N ASN A 71 -21.18 -17.87 13.24
CA ASN A 71 -21.21 -17.76 11.79
C ASN A 71 -20.24 -18.76 11.16
N SER A 72 -20.69 -19.43 10.12
CA SER A 72 -19.89 -20.30 9.29
C SER A 72 -19.58 -19.65 7.95
N PHE A 73 -18.37 -19.87 7.45
CA PHE A 73 -17.90 -19.34 6.17
C PHE A 73 -17.22 -20.43 5.37
N ASP A 74 -17.34 -20.39 4.04
CA ASP A 74 -16.64 -21.31 3.13
C ASP A 74 -15.18 -20.86 2.89
N LEU A 75 -14.89 -19.56 3.12
CA LEU A 75 -13.54 -18.98 3.03
C LEU A 75 -13.46 -17.69 3.84
N ILE A 76 -12.34 -17.49 4.51
CA ILE A 76 -11.98 -16.23 5.17
C ILE A 76 -10.86 -15.55 4.38
N LEU A 77 -11.17 -14.39 3.78
CA LEU A 77 -10.16 -13.50 3.22
C LEU A 77 -9.60 -12.62 4.34
N ASN A 78 -8.43 -12.98 4.83
CA ASN A 78 -7.74 -12.23 5.86
C ASN A 78 -6.96 -11.06 5.26
N HIS A 79 -7.50 -9.87 5.39
CA HIS A 79 -6.86 -8.61 4.96
C HIS A 79 -6.30 -7.80 6.14
N THR A 80 -5.96 -8.47 7.23
CA THR A 80 -5.42 -7.82 8.44
C THR A 80 -3.90 -7.87 8.54
N GLY A 81 -3.27 -8.71 7.72
CA GLY A 81 -1.84 -9.01 7.80
C GLY A 81 -1.49 -9.90 9.00
N ILE A 82 -0.53 -10.81 8.81
CA ILE A 82 -0.13 -11.79 9.84
C ILE A 82 0.59 -11.10 11.01
N GLN A 83 1.34 -10.04 10.73
CA GLN A 83 2.30 -9.47 11.69
C GLN A 83 1.69 -8.52 12.72
N LYS A 84 0.44 -8.05 12.52
CA LYS A 84 -0.11 -6.97 13.36
C LYS A 84 -0.92 -7.45 14.56
N ASN A 85 -1.43 -8.67 14.53
CA ASN A 85 -2.16 -9.23 15.68
C ASN A 85 -2.09 -10.75 15.71
N THR A 86 -1.15 -11.27 16.49
CA THR A 86 -0.91 -12.70 16.65
C THR A 86 -2.12 -13.45 17.17
N GLU A 87 -2.90 -12.86 18.09
CA GLU A 87 -4.07 -13.51 18.69
C GLU A 87 -5.22 -13.66 17.69
N VAL A 88 -5.46 -12.65 16.85
CA VAL A 88 -6.43 -12.75 15.75
C VAL A 88 -6.01 -13.85 14.78
N TYR A 89 -4.73 -13.91 14.43
CA TYR A 89 -4.23 -14.93 13.51
C TYR A 89 -4.33 -16.35 14.13
N LYS A 90 -4.00 -16.50 15.41
CA LYS A 90 -4.19 -17.78 16.13
C LYS A 90 -5.67 -18.20 16.14
N LEU A 91 -6.59 -17.26 16.33
CA LEU A 91 -8.02 -17.53 16.28
C LEU A 91 -8.46 -18.00 14.89
N LEU A 92 -7.98 -17.34 13.85
CA LEU A 92 -8.26 -17.75 12.46
C LEU A 92 -7.77 -19.16 12.17
N LEU A 93 -6.55 -19.49 12.61
CA LEU A 93 -5.96 -20.81 12.40
C LEU A 93 -6.70 -21.96 13.14
N ARG A 94 -7.53 -21.63 14.14
CA ARG A 94 -8.40 -22.61 14.82
C ARG A 94 -9.71 -22.88 14.05
N GLN A 95 -10.01 -22.05 13.05
CA GLN A 95 -11.17 -22.30 12.18
C GLN A 95 -10.82 -23.40 11.19
N GLU A 96 -11.73 -24.33 10.95
CA GLU A 96 -11.60 -25.36 9.91
C GLU A 96 -11.88 -24.81 8.50
N THR A 97 -12.05 -23.50 8.41
CA THR A 97 -12.36 -22.76 7.18
C THR A 97 -11.07 -22.38 6.47
N PRO A 98 -10.98 -22.53 5.15
CA PRO A 98 -9.86 -22.04 4.35
C PRO A 98 -9.62 -20.55 4.57
N ILE A 99 -8.36 -20.17 4.82
CA ILE A 99 -7.95 -18.80 5.05
C ILE A 99 -7.04 -18.36 3.89
N LEU A 100 -7.46 -17.33 3.17
CA LEU A 100 -6.62 -16.65 2.20
C LEU A 100 -6.12 -15.34 2.80
N THR A 101 -4.85 -15.26 3.13
CA THR A 101 -4.23 -14.02 3.57
C THR A 101 -3.72 -13.26 2.37
N SER A 102 -4.33 -12.12 2.05
CA SER A 102 -3.85 -11.23 1.00
C SER A 102 -2.87 -10.21 1.58
N TYR A 103 -1.69 -10.16 0.98
CA TYR A 103 -0.70 -9.13 1.26
C TYR A 103 -0.94 -7.95 0.31
N GLU A 104 -1.41 -6.82 0.84
CA GLU A 104 -1.23 -5.56 0.12
C GLU A 104 0.28 -5.25 0.12
N ASN A 105 0.83 -5.04 -1.06
CA ASN A 105 2.20 -4.59 -1.20
C ASN A 105 2.36 -3.15 -0.75
N PHE A 106 2.47 -3.00 0.55
CA PHE A 106 3.32 -1.94 1.04
C PHE A 106 4.77 -2.43 0.84
N ILE A 107 5.62 -1.56 0.31
CA ILE A 107 7.07 -1.71 0.45
C ILE A 107 7.26 -2.16 1.90
N SER A 108 7.60 -3.43 2.10
CA SER A 108 7.50 -4.03 3.43
C SER A 108 8.42 -3.28 4.37
N LYS A 109 7.88 -2.68 5.42
CA LYS A 109 8.69 -2.03 6.47
C LYS A 109 9.83 -2.93 6.95
N ASN A 110 9.64 -4.24 6.92
CA ASN A 110 10.60 -5.22 7.43
C ASN A 110 11.83 -5.43 6.55
N LEU A 111 11.75 -5.15 5.25
CA LEU A 111 12.93 -5.18 4.37
C LEU A 111 13.88 -3.98 4.61
N PHE A 112 13.38 -2.93 5.26
CA PHE A 112 14.09 -1.68 5.41
C PHE A 112 14.65 -1.40 6.81
N TYR A 113 14.45 -2.33 7.77
CA TYR A 113 15.00 -2.22 9.12
C TYR A 113 16.05 -3.32 9.39
N PRO A 114 17.25 -3.25 8.80
CA PRO A 114 18.31 -4.20 9.14
C PRO A 114 18.82 -4.05 10.59
N TYR A 115 18.44 -2.98 11.30
CA TYR A 115 19.10 -2.58 12.55
C TYR A 115 18.23 -2.61 13.82
N LYS A 116 17.02 -3.14 13.80
CA LYS A 116 16.32 -3.39 15.05
C LYS A 116 16.49 -4.86 15.45
N PHE A 117 17.49 -5.14 16.24
CA PHE A 117 17.72 -6.42 16.94
C PHE A 117 16.42 -6.97 17.59
N LEU A 118 15.56 -6.07 18.07
CA LEU A 118 14.20 -6.36 18.53
C LEU A 118 13.26 -6.89 17.44
N SER A 119 13.44 -6.53 16.17
CA SER A 119 12.62 -7.08 15.07
C SER A 119 13.08 -8.46 14.65
N LEU A 120 14.38 -8.73 14.72
CA LEU A 120 14.95 -10.07 14.53
C LEU A 120 14.51 -11.02 15.65
N PHE A 121 14.51 -10.55 16.88
CA PHE A 121 14.03 -11.31 18.03
C PHE A 121 12.52 -11.58 17.96
N LYS A 122 11.71 -10.59 17.58
CA LYS A 122 10.28 -10.79 17.29
C LYS A 122 10.04 -11.75 16.14
N ASN A 123 10.81 -11.67 15.08
CA ASN A 123 10.70 -12.58 13.92
C ASN A 123 11.16 -13.99 14.31
N PHE A 124 12.17 -14.13 15.17
CA PHE A 124 12.61 -15.40 15.71
C PHE A 124 11.53 -16.02 16.63
N ILE A 125 10.98 -15.27 17.56
CA ILE A 125 9.86 -15.72 18.41
C ILE A 125 8.65 -16.10 17.55
N PHE A 126 8.35 -15.32 16.51
CA PHE A 126 7.28 -15.62 15.57
C PHE A 126 7.55 -16.93 14.81
N SER A 127 8.78 -17.14 14.37
CA SER A 127 9.20 -18.39 13.68
C SER A 127 9.11 -19.59 14.63
N VAL A 128 9.49 -19.42 15.89
CA VAL A 128 9.39 -20.46 16.92
C VAL A 128 7.92 -20.77 17.25
N ILE A 129 7.08 -19.76 17.46
CA ILE A 129 5.65 -19.95 17.68
C ILE A 129 5.00 -20.62 16.46
N PHE A 130 5.36 -20.20 15.25
CA PHE A 130 4.89 -20.82 14.01
C PHE A 130 5.37 -22.26 13.87
N PHE A 131 6.61 -22.57 14.27
CA PHE A 131 7.15 -23.92 14.28
C PHE A 131 6.38 -24.86 15.23
N PHE A 132 6.04 -24.40 16.42
CA PHE A 132 5.22 -25.16 17.36
C PHE A 132 3.74 -25.30 16.94
N LEU A 133 3.18 -24.29 16.27
CA LEU A 133 1.85 -24.35 15.67
C LEU A 133 1.80 -25.33 14.48
N LYS A 134 2.94 -25.58 13.81
CA LYS A 134 3.08 -26.49 12.67
C LYS A 134 2.80 -27.97 13.01
N LYS A 135 2.97 -28.38 14.28
CA LYS A 135 2.70 -29.75 14.73
C LYS A 135 1.22 -30.16 14.75
N LYS A 136 0.28 -29.22 14.55
CA LYS A 136 -1.16 -29.50 14.51
C LYS A 136 -1.74 -29.12 13.14
N LYS A 137 -1.88 -30.03 12.17
CA LYS A 137 -2.75 -29.99 10.95
C LYS A 137 -3.09 -28.61 10.31
N LEU A 138 -2.26 -27.58 10.52
CA LEU A 138 -2.52 -26.19 10.12
C LEU A 138 -2.28 -25.91 8.63
N ASN A 139 -1.65 -26.87 7.92
CA ASN A 139 -1.10 -26.62 6.59
C ASN A 139 -2.08 -26.80 5.45
N GLU A 140 -3.21 -27.49 5.65
CA GLU A 140 -4.11 -27.82 4.55
C GLU A 140 -5.03 -26.68 4.13
N TYR A 141 -5.31 -25.75 5.06
CA TYR A 141 -6.31 -24.69 4.86
C TYR A 141 -5.77 -23.26 4.78
N SER A 142 -4.44 -23.07 4.89
CA SER A 142 -3.84 -21.74 4.83
C SER A 142 -3.24 -21.43 3.46
N TYR A 143 -3.67 -20.33 2.88
CA TYR A 143 -3.19 -19.80 1.61
C TYR A 143 -2.64 -18.40 1.79
N LEU A 144 -1.49 -18.12 1.18
CA LEU A 144 -0.91 -16.79 1.13
C LEU A 144 -0.90 -16.28 -0.31
N MET A 145 -1.60 -15.19 -0.57
CA MET A 145 -1.53 -14.50 -1.84
C MET A 145 -0.51 -13.37 -1.75
N SER A 146 0.57 -13.48 -2.50
CA SER A 146 1.63 -12.48 -2.54
C SER A 146 2.11 -12.27 -3.97
N ASP A 147 2.46 -11.04 -4.31
CA ASP A 147 3.14 -10.70 -5.55
C ASP A 147 4.68 -10.73 -5.39
N LYS A 148 5.20 -11.04 -4.19
CA LYS A 148 6.63 -11.06 -3.85
C LYS A 148 7.15 -12.45 -3.50
N ILE A 149 8.20 -12.88 -4.17
CA ILE A 149 8.88 -14.16 -3.88
C ILE A 149 9.62 -14.12 -2.53
N GLU A 150 10.25 -13.00 -2.18
CA GLU A 150 11.12 -12.94 -0.99
C GLU A 150 10.37 -12.92 0.34
N ASN A 151 9.16 -12.36 0.40
CA ASN A 151 8.33 -12.43 1.60
C ASN A 151 7.87 -13.86 1.92
N ILE A 152 8.00 -14.76 0.97
CA ILE A 152 7.48 -16.13 1.02
C ILE A 152 8.47 -17.09 1.68
N LYS A 153 9.78 -16.85 1.56
CA LYS A 153 10.82 -17.75 2.12
C LYS A 153 10.69 -17.96 3.63
N ASN A 154 10.07 -17.02 4.34
CA ASN A 154 9.91 -17.06 5.80
C ASN A 154 8.53 -17.51 6.26
N VAL A 155 7.58 -17.78 5.34
CA VAL A 155 6.24 -18.27 5.67
C VAL A 155 6.21 -19.79 5.51
N ILE A 156 6.56 -20.47 6.57
CA ILE A 156 6.63 -21.94 6.60
C ILE A 156 5.21 -22.52 6.64
N GLY A 157 4.88 -23.38 5.67
CA GLY A 157 3.72 -24.26 5.73
C GLY A 157 2.42 -23.74 5.15
N THR A 158 2.42 -22.65 4.38
CA THR A 158 1.24 -22.16 3.69
C THR A 158 1.30 -22.45 2.18
N ASN A 159 0.14 -22.70 1.58
CA ASN A 159 0.02 -22.78 0.12
C ASN A 159 0.20 -21.38 -0.46
N ILE A 160 1.12 -21.22 -1.40
CA ILE A 160 1.45 -19.92 -1.97
C ILE A 160 0.69 -19.73 -3.28
N ILE A 161 0.01 -18.59 -3.38
CA ILE A 161 -0.65 -18.15 -4.61
C ILE A 161 0.02 -16.85 -5.05
N TYR A 162 0.55 -16.83 -6.27
CA TYR A 162 1.13 -15.62 -6.83
C TYR A 162 0.02 -14.69 -7.32
N GLY A 163 -0.13 -13.56 -6.62
CA GLY A 163 -1.09 -12.54 -6.94
C GLY A 163 -0.55 -11.53 -7.94
N GLN A 164 -1.44 -10.98 -8.76
CA GLN A 164 -1.09 -9.88 -9.66
C GLN A 164 -1.11 -8.56 -8.90
N ASN A 165 -0.03 -7.77 -9.02
CA ASN A 165 0.04 -6.47 -8.39
C ASN A 165 -0.98 -5.50 -9.01
N TYR A 166 -1.66 -4.72 -8.16
CA TYR A 166 -2.65 -3.74 -8.58
C TYR A 166 -2.09 -2.72 -9.59
N ALA A 167 -0.83 -2.28 -9.42
CA ALA A 167 -0.20 -1.34 -10.34
C ALA A 167 -0.07 -1.90 -11.76
N ILE A 168 0.24 -3.19 -11.91
CA ILE A 168 0.30 -3.87 -13.21
C ILE A 168 -1.08 -3.90 -13.84
N ASN A 169 -2.12 -4.24 -13.07
CA ASN A 169 -3.50 -4.25 -13.54
C ASN A 169 -3.96 -2.87 -14.03
N GLU A 170 -3.65 -1.82 -13.28
CA GLU A 170 -4.04 -0.47 -13.66
C GLU A 170 -3.34 0.00 -14.95
N ILE A 171 -2.07 -0.36 -15.13
CA ILE A 171 -1.35 0.00 -16.36
C ILE A 171 -1.85 -0.78 -17.56
N SER A 172 -2.21 -2.06 -17.41
CA SER A 172 -2.76 -2.86 -18.50
C SER A 172 -4.08 -2.31 -19.06
N LYS A 173 -4.82 -1.54 -18.25
CA LYS A 173 -6.04 -0.84 -18.69
C LYS A 173 -5.78 0.38 -19.60
N ILE A 174 -4.55 0.86 -19.64
CA ILE A 174 -4.18 1.96 -20.55
C ILE A 174 -4.02 1.39 -21.97
N LYS A 175 -5.13 1.36 -22.72
CA LYS A 175 -5.22 0.74 -24.06
C LYS A 175 -4.32 1.40 -25.10
N ASN A 176 -3.99 2.69 -24.97
CA ASN A 176 -3.14 3.42 -25.90
C ASN A 176 -2.00 4.12 -25.16
N LYS A 177 -0.78 4.04 -25.69
CA LYS A 177 0.34 4.86 -25.22
C LYS A 177 -0.05 6.34 -25.36
N LYS A 178 -0.35 6.99 -24.25
CA LYS A 178 -0.66 8.43 -24.26
C LYS A 178 0.55 9.19 -24.78
N LYS A 179 0.30 10.15 -25.67
CA LYS A 179 1.34 11.08 -26.13
C LYS A 179 1.97 11.80 -24.91
N ILE A 180 3.28 11.75 -24.82
CA ILE A 180 4.02 12.45 -23.77
C ILE A 180 3.99 13.94 -24.06
N ILE A 181 3.58 14.73 -23.08
CA ILE A 181 3.60 16.19 -23.12
C ILE A 181 4.91 16.64 -22.50
N LYS A 182 5.79 17.25 -23.30
CA LYS A 182 7.19 17.55 -22.98
C LYS A 182 7.36 18.35 -21.68
N ASN A 183 6.56 19.34 -21.42
CA ASN A 183 6.65 20.20 -20.24
C ASN A 183 5.69 19.81 -19.10
N LYS A 184 4.98 18.69 -19.24
CA LYS A 184 4.08 18.19 -18.20
C LYS A 184 4.84 17.42 -17.13
N VAL A 185 4.65 17.83 -15.88
CA VAL A 185 5.16 17.18 -14.67
C VAL A 185 3.99 16.79 -13.78
N VAL A 186 4.05 15.62 -13.18
CA VAL A 186 3.03 15.16 -12.23
C VAL A 186 3.65 15.07 -10.85
N PHE A 187 3.07 15.78 -9.88
CA PHE A 187 3.37 15.61 -8.47
C PHE A 187 2.34 14.66 -7.83
N LEU A 188 2.82 13.64 -7.14
CA LEU A 188 2.00 12.64 -6.44
C LEU A 188 1.75 13.08 -5.00
N ASP A 189 0.60 13.69 -4.74
CA ASP A 189 0.23 14.08 -3.37
C ASP A 189 -0.13 12.82 -2.55
N GLN A 190 0.51 12.66 -1.41
CA GLN A 190 0.24 11.58 -0.45
C GLN A 190 -0.78 11.96 0.61
N ASN A 191 -1.39 13.16 0.53
CA ASN A 191 -2.27 13.68 1.58
C ASN A 191 -1.61 13.62 2.96
N TRP A 192 -0.31 13.93 3.00
CA TRP A 192 0.52 13.78 4.19
C TRP A 192 -0.03 14.62 5.36
N GLY A 193 -0.08 13.99 6.54
CA GLY A 193 -0.64 14.61 7.75
C GLY A 193 -2.16 14.77 7.77
N ASP A 194 -2.87 14.56 6.65
CA ASP A 194 -4.35 14.57 6.58
C ASP A 194 -4.95 13.17 6.50
N ASN A 195 -4.13 12.17 6.23
CA ASN A 195 -4.54 10.77 6.28
C ASN A 195 -4.66 10.32 7.74
N THR A 196 -5.82 9.73 8.08
CA THR A 196 -6.10 9.20 9.43
C THR A 196 -5.17 8.06 9.84
N ASP A 197 -4.45 7.46 8.90
CA ASP A 197 -3.46 6.43 9.21
C ASP A 197 -2.33 6.95 10.11
N TYR A 198 -2.01 8.23 10.00
CA TYR A 198 -0.99 8.87 10.85
C TYR A 198 -1.41 8.93 12.32
N ASP A 199 -2.73 9.00 12.61
CA ASP A 199 -3.25 8.99 13.98
C ASP A 199 -2.99 7.65 14.71
N LEU A 200 -2.61 6.61 13.97
CA LEU A 200 -2.28 5.31 14.54
C LEU A 200 -0.85 5.26 15.11
N TYR A 201 0.03 6.13 14.63
CA TYR A 201 1.46 6.06 14.90
C TYR A 201 2.03 7.32 15.55
N TYR A 202 1.39 8.47 15.34
CA TYR A 202 1.90 9.76 15.75
C TYR A 202 0.85 10.59 16.49
N ASP A 203 1.30 11.43 17.38
CA ASP A 203 0.47 12.46 18.01
C ASP A 203 0.01 13.52 16.99
N ARG A 204 -1.29 13.85 17.03
CA ARG A 204 -1.91 14.78 16.06
C ARG A 204 -1.34 16.20 16.13
N LYS A 205 -0.91 16.66 17.31
CA LYS A 205 -0.33 17.99 17.47
C LYS A 205 1.02 18.10 16.75
N SER A 206 1.86 17.08 16.90
CA SER A 206 3.13 16.94 16.17
C SER A 206 2.93 16.85 14.67
N ILE A 207 1.97 16.02 14.22
CA ILE A 207 1.63 15.91 12.79
C ILE A 207 1.24 17.28 12.22
N ASN A 208 0.38 18.05 12.89
CA ASN A 208 -0.09 19.34 12.40
C ASN A 208 1.05 20.36 12.28
N ARG A 209 2.00 20.36 13.21
CA ARG A 209 3.19 21.22 13.17
C ARG A 209 4.05 20.89 11.94
N PHE A 210 4.44 19.65 11.78
CA PHE A 210 5.30 19.22 10.67
C PHE A 210 4.61 19.36 9.31
N LYS A 211 3.31 19.09 9.24
CA LYS A 211 2.50 19.29 8.06
C LYS A 211 2.55 20.72 7.56
N LYS A 212 2.43 21.72 8.45
CA LYS A 212 2.50 23.15 8.08
C LYS A 212 3.84 23.49 7.45
N ILE A 213 4.94 23.02 8.04
CA ILE A 213 6.30 23.24 7.53
C ILE A 213 6.47 22.57 6.17
N PHE A 214 6.16 21.28 6.09
CA PHE A 214 6.30 20.49 4.86
C PHE A 214 5.57 21.10 3.67
N TYR A 215 4.28 21.46 3.82
CA TYR A 215 3.53 22.02 2.69
C TYR A 215 4.01 23.42 2.29
N LYS A 216 4.54 24.22 3.21
CA LYS A 216 5.19 25.49 2.88
C LYS A 216 6.43 25.24 1.98
N GLU A 217 7.31 24.34 2.39
CA GLU A 217 8.50 23.96 1.64
C GLU A 217 8.11 23.39 0.26
N LEU A 218 7.14 22.46 0.23
CA LEU A 218 6.66 21.81 -0.98
C LEU A 218 6.14 22.81 -2.01
N ILE A 219 5.25 23.73 -1.62
CA ILE A 219 4.69 24.71 -2.54
C ILE A 219 5.75 25.64 -3.11
N LEU A 220 6.69 26.11 -2.28
CA LEU A 220 7.83 26.91 -2.73
C LEU A 220 8.69 26.14 -3.75
N PHE A 221 8.99 24.88 -3.43
CA PHE A 221 9.73 24.01 -4.35
C PHE A 221 9.02 23.80 -5.68
N LEU A 222 7.71 23.46 -5.67
CA LEU A 222 6.96 23.19 -6.89
C LEU A 222 6.88 24.45 -7.78
N LYS A 223 6.64 25.63 -7.21
CA LYS A 223 6.64 26.92 -7.95
C LYS A 223 8.01 27.20 -8.58
N LYS A 224 9.07 27.02 -7.81
CA LYS A 224 10.43 27.18 -8.31
C LYS A 224 10.72 26.18 -9.43
N PHE A 225 10.33 24.93 -9.27
CA PHE A 225 10.49 23.89 -10.29
C PHE A 225 9.80 24.28 -11.60
N GLU A 226 8.55 24.75 -11.56
CA GLU A 226 7.84 25.24 -12.78
C GLU A 226 8.62 26.33 -13.50
N LYS A 227 9.14 27.30 -12.74
CA LYS A 227 9.94 28.41 -13.29
C LYS A 227 11.25 27.92 -13.91
N GLU A 228 12.04 27.14 -13.17
CA GLU A 228 13.38 26.68 -13.59
C GLU A 228 13.34 25.75 -14.81
N PHE A 229 12.30 24.91 -14.92
CA PHE A 229 12.18 23.91 -15.98
C PHE A 229 11.18 24.28 -17.08
N ASN A 230 10.56 25.47 -17.03
CA ASN A 230 9.44 25.84 -17.89
C ASN A 230 8.38 24.72 -17.96
N ALA A 231 8.05 24.20 -16.80
CA ALA A 231 7.16 23.06 -16.63
C ALA A 231 5.75 23.46 -16.22
N LYS A 232 4.78 22.60 -16.49
CA LYS A 232 3.40 22.70 -15.97
C LYS A 232 3.14 21.54 -15.03
N ILE A 233 2.99 21.83 -13.74
CA ILE A 233 2.76 20.81 -12.71
C ILE A 233 1.27 20.51 -12.62
N THR A 234 0.95 19.21 -12.68
CA THR A 234 -0.36 18.67 -12.31
C THR A 234 -0.21 17.93 -10.99
N VAL A 235 -0.91 18.36 -9.95
CA VAL A 235 -0.97 17.68 -8.66
C VAL A 235 -2.00 16.57 -8.74
N SER A 236 -1.53 15.33 -8.73
CA SER A 236 -2.39 14.15 -8.61
C SER A 236 -2.71 13.91 -7.15
N LEU A 237 -3.93 14.29 -6.76
CA LEU A 237 -4.37 14.21 -5.38
C LEU A 237 -4.56 12.76 -4.92
N HIS A 238 -4.23 12.53 -3.66
CA HIS A 238 -4.54 11.25 -3.01
C HIS A 238 -6.06 11.02 -2.98
N PRO A 239 -6.56 9.78 -3.24
CA PRO A 239 -7.99 9.49 -3.29
C PRO A 239 -8.79 9.88 -2.06
N PHE A 240 -8.15 9.96 -0.89
CA PHE A 240 -8.78 10.39 0.36
C PHE A 240 -8.62 11.87 0.70
N SER A 241 -8.04 12.65 -0.22
CA SER A 241 -7.89 14.09 -0.01
C SER A 241 -9.25 14.79 0.01
N LYS A 242 -9.50 15.60 1.05
CA LYS A 242 -10.75 16.37 1.18
C LYS A 242 -10.63 17.68 0.42
N LYS A 243 -11.74 18.19 -0.15
CA LYS A 243 -11.77 19.45 -0.91
C LYS A 243 -11.12 20.62 -0.16
N LYS A 244 -11.36 20.75 1.16
CA LYS A 244 -10.75 21.81 1.98
C LYS A 244 -9.21 21.79 1.97
N ASN A 245 -8.60 20.66 1.69
CA ASN A 245 -7.14 20.52 1.65
C ASN A 245 -6.56 20.84 0.27
N TRP A 246 -7.39 21.07 -0.75
CA TRP A 246 -6.94 21.39 -2.10
C TRP A 246 -6.49 22.84 -2.26
N ILE A 247 -6.98 23.73 -1.38
CA ILE A 247 -6.65 25.15 -1.38
C ILE A 247 -5.13 25.41 -1.38
N LYS A 248 -4.35 24.52 -0.76
CA LYS A 248 -2.89 24.61 -0.75
C LYS A 248 -2.26 24.48 -2.14
N TYR A 249 -2.98 23.88 -3.10
CA TYR A 249 -2.54 23.66 -4.47
C TYR A 249 -3.28 24.54 -5.48
N LYS A 250 -3.89 25.65 -5.04
CA LYS A 250 -4.71 26.54 -5.89
C LYS A 250 -3.97 27.07 -7.12
N ASP A 251 -2.65 27.17 -7.07
CA ASP A 251 -1.81 27.72 -8.13
C ASP A 251 -1.37 26.63 -9.15
N PHE A 252 -1.78 25.38 -8.97
CA PHE A 252 -1.43 24.26 -9.84
C PHE A 252 -2.65 23.59 -10.45
N ASN A 253 -2.46 22.87 -11.55
CA ASN A 253 -3.50 22.00 -12.06
C ASN A 253 -3.76 20.84 -11.07
N ILE A 254 -5.03 20.53 -10.83
CA ILE A 254 -5.42 19.46 -9.90
C ILE A 254 -6.07 18.31 -10.67
N SER A 255 -5.64 17.10 -10.40
CA SER A 255 -6.21 15.87 -10.94
C SER A 255 -6.62 14.90 -9.84
N ILE A 256 -7.81 14.30 -9.97
CA ILE A 256 -8.39 13.39 -9.00
C ILE A 256 -8.75 12.08 -9.68
N ASN A 257 -8.37 10.95 -9.08
CA ASN A 257 -8.67 9.60 -9.58
C ASN A 257 -8.17 9.30 -11.00
N LYS A 258 -7.19 10.06 -11.50
CA LYS A 258 -6.60 9.91 -12.84
C LYS A 258 -5.08 9.70 -12.79
N THR A 259 -4.53 9.31 -11.63
CA THR A 259 -3.08 9.25 -11.37
C THR A 259 -2.31 8.50 -12.45
N THR A 260 -2.74 7.30 -12.83
CA THR A 260 -2.07 6.48 -13.85
C THR A 260 -2.07 7.16 -15.22
N SER A 261 -3.19 7.77 -15.57
CA SER A 261 -3.37 8.52 -16.83
C SER A 261 -2.52 9.79 -16.87
N GLU A 262 -2.40 10.49 -15.74
CA GLU A 262 -1.57 11.70 -15.63
C GLU A 262 -0.09 11.33 -15.75
N ILE A 263 0.37 10.29 -15.05
CA ILE A 263 1.74 9.76 -15.16
C ILE A 263 2.02 9.32 -16.61
N ALA A 264 1.09 8.61 -17.25
CA ALA A 264 1.29 8.13 -18.63
C ALA A 264 1.57 9.26 -19.61
N SER A 265 0.91 10.42 -19.47
CA SER A 265 1.09 11.60 -20.33
C SER A 265 2.22 12.54 -19.87
N SER A 266 2.82 12.34 -18.70
CA SER A 266 3.87 13.22 -18.18
C SER A 266 5.25 12.86 -18.71
N ASN A 267 6.16 13.85 -18.67
CA ASN A 267 7.58 13.66 -18.90
C ASN A 267 8.34 13.29 -17.61
N LEU A 268 7.88 13.82 -16.48
CA LEU A 268 8.48 13.60 -15.17
C LEU A 268 7.40 13.37 -14.11
N THR A 269 7.69 12.48 -13.17
CA THR A 269 6.87 12.25 -11.97
C THR A 269 7.66 12.65 -10.73
N ILE A 270 7.11 13.55 -9.92
CA ILE A 270 7.67 13.96 -8.62
C ILE A 270 6.87 13.26 -7.52
N GLY A 271 7.53 12.68 -6.54
CA GLY A 271 6.88 12.06 -5.41
C GLY A 271 7.78 11.93 -4.19
N LEU A 272 7.20 11.51 -3.07
CA LEU A 272 7.94 11.12 -1.87
C LEU A 272 8.18 9.59 -1.90
N TRP A 273 7.34 8.82 -1.20
CA TRP A 273 7.39 7.34 -1.13
C TRP A 273 6.06 6.69 -1.55
N SER A 274 5.34 7.34 -2.44
CA SER A 274 4.02 6.88 -2.87
C SER A 274 4.07 5.53 -3.59
N ASN A 275 3.11 4.65 -3.30
CA ASN A 275 2.92 3.43 -4.07
C ASN A 275 2.65 3.72 -5.57
N SER A 276 2.13 4.91 -5.88
CA SER A 276 1.92 5.35 -7.27
C SER A 276 3.21 5.59 -8.05
N LEU A 277 4.39 5.65 -7.38
CA LEU A 277 5.68 5.63 -8.07
C LEU A 277 5.88 4.34 -8.87
N SER A 278 5.26 3.23 -8.44
CA SER A 278 5.27 1.98 -9.20
C SER A 278 4.71 2.16 -10.62
N TYR A 279 3.71 3.04 -10.81
CA TYR A 279 3.20 3.35 -12.15
C TYR A 279 4.25 4.07 -13.00
N ALA A 280 4.97 5.03 -12.42
CA ALA A 280 6.03 5.75 -13.13
C ALA A 280 7.18 4.81 -13.54
N ILE A 281 7.56 3.88 -12.65
CA ILE A 281 8.58 2.86 -12.92
C ILE A 281 8.13 1.92 -14.05
N LEU A 282 6.90 1.39 -13.97
CA LEU A 282 6.34 0.49 -14.98
C LEU A 282 6.19 1.16 -16.35
N LEU A 283 5.84 2.46 -16.37
CA LEU A 283 5.72 3.28 -17.56
C LEU A 283 7.06 3.87 -18.03
N LYS A 284 8.17 3.51 -17.39
CA LYS A 284 9.53 3.99 -17.70
C LYS A 284 9.61 5.52 -17.77
N LYS A 285 9.02 6.21 -16.78
CA LYS A 285 9.06 7.67 -16.67
C LYS A 285 10.29 8.15 -15.93
N ASN A 286 10.72 9.39 -16.19
CA ASN A 286 11.66 10.07 -15.32
C ASN A 286 11.00 10.25 -13.94
N ILE A 287 11.78 10.10 -12.87
CA ILE A 287 11.29 10.21 -11.49
C ILE A 287 12.18 11.16 -10.72
N LEU A 288 11.58 12.05 -9.96
CA LEU A 288 12.25 12.85 -8.94
C LEU A 288 11.65 12.52 -7.58
N ILE A 289 12.45 11.91 -6.70
CA ILE A 289 12.04 11.65 -5.32
C ILE A 289 12.50 12.81 -4.47
N ILE A 290 11.56 13.40 -3.73
CA ILE A 290 11.82 14.51 -2.82
C ILE A 290 11.67 14.06 -1.38
N ASN A 291 12.35 14.75 -0.47
CA ASN A 291 12.23 14.58 0.97
C ASN A 291 12.29 15.94 1.66
N SER A 292 11.88 16.01 2.92
CA SER A 292 11.91 17.23 3.72
C SER A 292 12.59 16.98 5.06
N LYS A 293 13.41 17.91 5.51
CA LYS A 293 14.01 17.89 6.86
C LYS A 293 12.94 17.94 7.96
N SER A 294 11.72 18.43 7.66
CA SER A 294 10.60 18.41 8.59
C SER A 294 10.20 16.99 9.03
N PHE A 295 10.61 15.95 8.27
CA PHE A 295 10.39 14.55 8.61
C PHE A 295 11.49 13.92 9.48
N LEU A 296 12.58 14.62 9.80
CA LEU A 296 13.69 14.04 10.57
C LEU A 296 13.25 13.45 11.92
N ASN A 297 12.31 14.11 12.60
CA ASN A 297 11.72 13.63 13.85
C ASN A 297 10.64 12.55 13.64
N MET A 298 10.35 12.22 12.37
CA MET A 298 9.47 11.15 11.95
C MET A 298 10.29 10.13 11.16
N THR A 299 11.16 9.42 11.85
CA THR A 299 12.24 8.59 11.30
C THR A 299 11.77 7.63 10.22
N ASP A 300 10.57 7.05 10.39
CA ASP A 300 10.01 6.14 9.40
C ASP A 300 9.71 6.87 8.08
N GLU A 301 9.07 8.04 8.16
CA GLU A 301 8.68 8.84 7.00
C GLU A 301 9.90 9.36 6.24
N TYR A 302 10.89 9.88 6.97
CA TYR A 302 12.15 10.36 6.38
C TYR A 302 12.90 9.24 5.65
N ASN A 303 12.98 8.07 6.26
CA ASN A 303 13.70 6.95 5.72
C ASN A 303 13.03 6.31 4.51
N TYR A 304 11.69 6.35 4.39
CA TYR A 304 11.00 5.76 3.25
C TYR A 304 11.44 6.36 1.91
N ALA A 305 11.53 7.69 1.80
CA ALA A 305 12.00 8.33 0.56
C ALA A 305 13.44 7.90 0.22
N ASN A 306 14.31 7.82 1.25
CA ASN A 306 15.68 7.35 1.10
C ASN A 306 15.75 5.91 0.56
N TYR A 307 14.92 5.02 1.08
CA TYR A 307 14.90 3.63 0.64
C TYR A 307 14.40 3.49 -0.79
N VAL A 308 13.27 4.11 -1.13
CA VAL A 308 12.75 4.06 -2.50
C VAL A 308 13.79 4.54 -3.49
N THR A 309 14.47 5.67 -3.18
CA THR A 309 15.51 6.22 -4.05
C THR A 309 16.67 5.25 -4.25
N ARG A 310 17.17 4.62 -3.18
CA ARG A 310 18.27 3.64 -3.25
C ARG A 310 17.92 2.43 -4.13
N TYR A 311 16.67 1.98 -4.10
CA TYR A 311 16.24 0.86 -4.94
C TYR A 311 16.23 1.17 -6.42
N ILE A 312 15.94 2.40 -6.80
CA ILE A 312 15.82 2.78 -8.21
C ILE A 312 17.01 3.57 -8.76
N ASN A 313 17.90 4.09 -7.89
CA ASN A 313 19.05 4.89 -8.35
C ASN A 313 20.33 4.82 -7.49
N SER A 314 20.33 4.22 -6.33
CA SER A 314 21.48 4.24 -5.37
C SER A 314 21.85 5.64 -4.82
N SER A 315 21.12 6.70 -5.16
CA SER A 315 21.31 8.06 -4.66
C SER A 315 20.38 8.36 -3.49
N MET A 316 20.47 9.58 -2.95
CA MET A 316 19.55 10.10 -1.94
C MET A 316 18.43 10.90 -2.63
N PRO A 317 17.26 11.04 -2.00
CA PRO A 317 16.21 11.94 -2.50
C PRO A 317 16.65 13.40 -2.41
N LEU A 318 16.07 14.28 -3.24
CA LEU A 318 16.28 15.70 -3.17
C LEU A 318 15.63 16.29 -1.91
N SER A 319 16.39 16.97 -1.07
CA SER A 319 15.84 17.74 0.05
C SER A 319 15.18 19.03 -0.45
N ILE A 320 13.90 19.24 -0.12
CA ILE A 320 13.17 20.45 -0.48
C ILE A 320 13.23 21.54 0.59
N SER A 321 13.83 21.27 1.74
CA SER A 321 13.89 22.23 2.86
C SER A 321 14.73 23.47 2.56
N GLU A 322 15.58 23.39 1.55
CA GLU A 322 16.44 24.49 1.09
C GLU A 322 16.06 24.91 -0.35
N SER A 323 14.76 24.88 -0.65
CA SER A 323 14.26 25.12 -2.02
C SER A 323 14.74 26.44 -2.64
N ASN A 324 15.02 27.47 -1.85
CA ASN A 324 15.51 28.77 -2.35
C ASN A 324 16.89 28.68 -3.01
N SER A 325 17.75 27.76 -2.57
CA SER A 325 19.10 27.55 -3.14
C SER A 325 19.14 26.53 -4.28
N LEU A 326 18.04 25.83 -4.56
CA LEU A 326 17.99 24.82 -5.60
C LEU A 326 17.86 25.44 -6.99
N HIS A 327 18.87 25.30 -7.82
CA HIS A 327 18.88 25.70 -9.23
C HIS A 327 18.65 24.48 -10.14
N LYS A 328 18.30 24.73 -11.38
CA LYS A 328 18.00 23.71 -12.40
C LYS A 328 19.06 22.62 -12.48
N ASP A 329 20.35 22.98 -12.50
CA ASP A 329 21.45 22.01 -12.61
C ASP A 329 21.55 21.12 -11.39
N THR A 330 21.32 21.68 -10.20
CA THR A 330 21.28 20.90 -8.95
C THR A 330 20.12 19.92 -8.97
N ILE A 331 18.92 20.38 -9.29
CA ILE A 331 17.73 19.53 -9.32
C ILE A 331 17.88 18.43 -10.38
N SER A 332 18.47 18.76 -11.54
CA SER A 332 18.63 17.81 -12.66
C SER A 332 19.46 16.58 -12.28
N LYS A 333 20.43 16.73 -11.37
CA LYS A 333 21.26 15.61 -10.86
C LYS A 333 20.45 14.57 -10.08
N PHE A 334 19.32 14.95 -9.53
CA PHE A 334 18.44 14.07 -8.77
C PHE A 334 17.33 13.42 -9.62
N ILE A 335 17.18 13.84 -10.89
CA ILE A 335 16.20 13.23 -11.80
C ILE A 335 16.69 11.86 -12.22
N ILE A 336 15.95 10.84 -11.82
CA ILE A 336 16.22 9.44 -12.11
C ILE A 336 15.64 9.12 -13.48
N LYS A 337 16.49 8.84 -14.45
CA LYS A 337 16.09 8.34 -15.77
C LYS A 337 15.82 6.83 -15.69
N PRO A 338 14.93 6.30 -16.55
CA PRO A 338 14.72 4.86 -16.67
C PRO A 338 16.05 4.10 -16.86
N ASN A 339 16.26 3.08 -16.04
CA ASN A 339 17.48 2.29 -16.00
C ASN A 339 17.19 0.82 -15.63
N ASN A 340 18.21 -0.02 -15.58
CA ASN A 340 18.07 -1.44 -15.25
C ASN A 340 17.45 -1.70 -13.87
N LYS A 341 17.60 -0.76 -12.91
CA LYS A 341 17.00 -0.90 -11.59
C LYS A 341 15.47 -0.78 -11.61
N TYR A 342 14.88 -0.15 -12.65
CA TYR A 342 13.43 -0.18 -12.85
C TYR A 342 12.95 -1.62 -13.12
N THR A 343 13.70 -2.39 -13.90
CA THR A 343 13.41 -3.82 -14.11
C THR A 343 13.61 -4.62 -12.82
N THR A 344 14.68 -4.35 -12.09
CA THR A 344 14.93 -4.96 -10.78
C THR A 344 13.81 -4.65 -9.80
N TYR A 345 13.39 -3.38 -9.71
CA TYR A 345 12.26 -2.97 -8.87
C TYR A 345 10.96 -3.69 -9.26
N LYS A 346 10.64 -3.75 -10.57
CA LYS A 346 9.48 -4.47 -11.07
C LYS A 346 9.51 -5.93 -10.63
N ASN A 347 10.61 -6.62 -10.88
CA ASN A 347 10.75 -8.04 -10.57
C ASN A 347 10.75 -8.31 -9.06
N PHE A 348 11.28 -7.38 -8.27
CA PHE A 348 11.39 -7.53 -6.83
C PHE A 348 10.10 -7.16 -6.10
N PHE A 349 9.40 -6.08 -6.52
CA PHE A 349 8.29 -5.52 -5.78
C PHE A 349 6.92 -5.73 -6.42
N LEU A 350 6.85 -5.97 -7.73
CA LEU A 350 5.58 -5.92 -8.46
C LEU A 350 5.19 -7.23 -9.13
N GLN A 351 6.13 -8.09 -9.43
CA GLN A 351 5.86 -9.33 -10.16
C GLN A 351 6.86 -10.42 -9.78
N ALA A 352 6.34 -11.58 -9.38
CA ALA A 352 7.20 -12.75 -9.20
C ALA A 352 7.81 -13.18 -10.54
N LYS A 353 9.12 -13.39 -10.57
CA LYS A 353 9.83 -13.87 -11.76
C LYS A 353 9.32 -15.29 -12.11
N ASN A 354 8.94 -15.49 -13.35
CA ASN A 354 8.50 -16.80 -13.89
C ASN A 354 7.21 -17.39 -13.29
N SER A 355 6.38 -16.63 -12.60
CA SER A 355 5.09 -17.11 -12.10
C SER A 355 3.92 -16.60 -12.92
N LYS A 356 2.92 -17.46 -13.16
CA LYS A 356 1.61 -17.01 -13.64
C LYS A 356 0.88 -16.37 -12.46
N SER A 357 0.88 -15.05 -12.41
CA SER A 357 0.11 -14.32 -11.41
C SER A 357 -1.38 -14.35 -11.75
N ILE A 358 -2.23 -14.54 -10.75
CA ILE A 358 -3.68 -14.56 -10.90
C ILE A 358 -4.35 -13.47 -10.06
N GLY A 359 -5.52 -13.00 -10.50
CA GLY A 359 -6.35 -12.08 -9.74
C GLY A 359 -6.95 -12.73 -8.49
N LEU A 360 -7.38 -11.91 -7.53
CA LEU A 360 -7.91 -12.39 -6.25
C LEU A 360 -9.16 -13.25 -6.43
N CYS A 361 -10.07 -12.86 -7.33
CA CYS A 361 -11.28 -13.62 -7.62
C CYS A 361 -10.95 -15.03 -8.15
N SER A 362 -9.95 -15.15 -9.02
CA SER A 362 -9.47 -16.44 -9.54
C SER A 362 -8.80 -17.29 -8.47
N ALA A 363 -8.01 -16.67 -7.57
CA ALA A 363 -7.40 -17.34 -6.43
C ALA A 363 -8.47 -17.97 -5.52
N ILE A 364 -9.49 -17.18 -5.15
CA ILE A 364 -10.62 -17.63 -4.33
C ILE A 364 -11.35 -18.79 -5.00
N ARG A 365 -11.62 -18.69 -6.31
CA ARG A 365 -12.28 -19.76 -7.06
C ARG A 365 -11.48 -21.07 -7.01
N ASN A 366 -10.16 -21.00 -7.20
CA ASN A 366 -9.27 -22.16 -7.15
C ASN A 366 -9.25 -22.83 -5.77
N ILE A 367 -9.23 -22.04 -4.70
CA ILE A 367 -9.28 -22.57 -3.31
C ILE A 367 -10.62 -23.29 -3.09
N LEU A 368 -11.72 -22.62 -3.43
CA LEU A 368 -13.06 -23.15 -3.17
C LEU A 368 -13.42 -24.36 -4.07
N SER A 369 -12.78 -24.53 -5.22
CA SER A 369 -12.96 -25.72 -6.05
C SER A 369 -12.21 -26.93 -5.51
N LYS A 370 -10.98 -26.75 -4.99
CA LYS A 370 -10.18 -27.83 -4.40
C LYS A 370 -10.83 -28.44 -3.14
N ASN A 371 -11.54 -27.62 -2.36
CA ASN A 371 -12.19 -28.07 -1.13
C ASN A 371 -13.56 -28.73 -1.36
N LYS A 372 -13.96 -29.00 -2.60
CA LYS A 372 -15.12 -29.84 -2.93
C LYS A 372 -14.80 -31.35 -3.00
N THR A 373 -13.51 -31.68 -3.00
CA THR A 373 -13.01 -33.06 -3.20
C THR A 373 -12.53 -33.71 -1.88
N LEU A 374 -12.75 -33.04 -0.75
CA LEU A 374 -12.60 -33.58 0.60
C LEU A 374 -13.95 -33.66 1.31
#